data_68f8b8bca4930604874f4cfa5465668b
#
_entry.id   68f8b8bca4930604874f4cfa5465668b
#
_cell.length_a   1.000
_cell.length_b   1.000
_cell.length_c   1.000
_cell.angle_alpha   90.00
_cell.angle_beta   90.00
_cell.angle_gamma   90.00
#
_symmetry.space_group_name_H-M   'P 1'
#
loop_
_entity.id
_entity.type
_entity.pdbx_description
1 polymer ?
#
loop_
_entity_poly.entity_id
_entity_poly.type
_entity_poly.pdbx_seq_one_letter_code
_entity_poly.pdbx_strand_id
1 'polypeptide(L)'
;MTALLSALTIGLILSLLALGVFISFRVFAFPDITVDGSVTLGACVTSVLLVTEPTPIQHALPWAAAAGVAAAAGLAYLGYAEGKALWALVTGAPAAGLLVAAFVVLVLRHRNPVVATMAGGAGGLLAGMTTGLLHTRFKIHGLLSGILVMTALYSVNLHVLGKSNVSLQSATTLSTYADDLGSRLLGGRAVLRLFEWEVPAHELSVLGLSLALIAVCGAALYAFFRTDLGTAMRATGDSPQMIRALGVNVGNMMVLGLALSNGLVGLAGSLFAQYQGFADVQMGIGMVVLGLASVIIGEALVGPGHLGLTLAGAVMGSILFRLLVAIALRAGLDPVDLKLITAAFVFLALVFPQALARVKDWGRRAAPTVGRDA
;
A
#
# COMPACT_ATOMS: atom_id res chain seq x y z
N MET A 1 -11.86 7.47 -23.99
CA MET A 1 -10.83 8.24 -23.28
C MET A 1 -11.01 8.16 -21.77
N THR A 2 -12.19 8.39 -21.24
CA THR A 2 -12.49 8.32 -19.79
C THR A 2 -11.99 7.03 -19.12
N ALA A 3 -12.29 5.85 -19.68
CA ALA A 3 -11.84 4.58 -19.13
C ALA A 3 -10.30 4.40 -19.07
N LEU A 4 -9.54 5.06 -19.95
CA LEU A 4 -8.07 5.05 -19.86
C LEU A 4 -7.58 5.99 -18.75
N LEU A 5 -8.22 7.15 -18.60
CA LEU A 5 -7.91 8.08 -17.51
C LEU A 5 -8.24 7.47 -16.16
N SER A 6 -9.42 6.85 -16.02
CA SER A 6 -9.80 6.12 -14.80
C SER A 6 -8.82 4.97 -14.50
N ALA A 7 -8.36 4.25 -15.53
CA ALA A 7 -7.34 3.20 -15.35
C ALA A 7 -5.99 3.77 -14.89
N LEU A 8 -5.56 4.93 -15.43
CA LEU A 8 -4.37 5.64 -14.97
C LEU A 8 -4.50 6.08 -13.51
N THR A 9 -5.64 6.69 -13.15
CA THR A 9 -5.90 7.14 -11.77
C THR A 9 -5.87 5.97 -10.80
N ILE A 10 -6.55 4.87 -11.11
CA ILE A 10 -6.53 3.66 -10.28
C ILE A 10 -5.11 3.08 -10.21
N GLY A 11 -4.39 3.02 -11.34
CA GLY A 11 -3.01 2.56 -11.39
C GLY A 11 -2.08 3.40 -10.51
N LEU A 12 -2.27 4.72 -10.50
CA LEU A 12 -1.57 5.63 -9.59
C LEU A 12 -1.93 5.35 -8.13
N ILE A 13 -3.20 5.30 -7.77
CA ILE A 13 -3.62 5.01 -6.39
C ILE A 13 -3.03 3.68 -5.91
N LEU A 14 -3.13 2.63 -6.71
CA LEU A 14 -2.59 1.31 -6.39
C LEU A 14 -1.06 1.25 -6.43
N SER A 15 -0.38 2.27 -6.94
CA SER A 15 1.08 2.34 -6.84
C SER A 15 1.57 2.50 -5.41
N LEU A 16 0.78 3.10 -4.49
CA LEU A 16 1.10 3.09 -3.06
C LEU A 16 1.11 1.67 -2.48
N LEU A 17 0.16 0.83 -2.91
CA LEU A 17 0.16 -0.59 -2.56
C LEU A 17 1.41 -1.27 -3.13
N ALA A 18 1.77 -1.01 -4.39
CA ALA A 18 2.98 -1.56 -4.98
C ALA A 18 4.26 -1.11 -4.24
N LEU A 19 4.33 0.15 -3.80
CA LEU A 19 5.42 0.65 -2.97
C LEU A 19 5.47 -0.02 -1.59
N GLY A 20 4.30 -0.29 -0.99
CA GLY A 20 4.21 -1.08 0.25
C GLY A 20 4.73 -2.50 0.05
N VAL A 21 4.24 -3.21 -0.95
CA VAL A 21 4.68 -4.57 -1.31
C VAL A 21 6.17 -4.60 -1.70
N PHE A 22 6.69 -3.54 -2.33
CA PHE A 22 8.13 -3.40 -2.59
C PHE A 22 8.95 -3.46 -1.30
N ILE A 23 8.49 -2.83 -0.22
CA ILE A 23 9.20 -2.86 1.08
C ILE A 23 9.19 -4.28 1.65
N SER A 24 8.03 -4.92 1.76
CA SER A 24 7.94 -6.24 2.38
C SER A 24 8.64 -7.31 1.53
N PHE A 25 8.38 -7.33 0.23
CA PHE A 25 8.81 -8.42 -0.64
C PHE A 25 10.23 -8.21 -1.19
N ARG A 26 10.55 -6.97 -1.65
CA ARG A 26 11.85 -6.71 -2.28
C ARG A 26 12.94 -6.33 -1.28
N VAL A 27 12.61 -5.49 -0.28
CA VAL A 27 13.60 -5.06 0.71
C VAL A 27 13.84 -6.16 1.74
N PHE A 28 12.79 -6.81 2.27
CA PHE A 28 12.94 -7.82 3.33
C PHE A 28 12.83 -9.27 2.85
N ALA A 29 12.51 -9.52 1.58
CA ALA A 29 12.20 -10.86 1.05
C ALA A 29 11.13 -11.59 1.89
N PHE A 30 10.17 -10.84 2.43
CA PHE A 30 9.13 -11.33 3.31
C PHE A 30 7.80 -11.43 2.57
N PRO A 31 7.23 -12.65 2.42
CA PRO A 31 5.93 -12.84 1.78
C PRO A 31 4.82 -12.41 2.73
N ASP A 32 4.40 -11.15 2.60
CA ASP A 32 3.39 -10.52 3.46
C ASP A 32 2.00 -10.59 2.86
N ILE A 33 1.17 -11.51 3.36
CA ILE A 33 -0.25 -11.63 2.97
C ILE A 33 -1.14 -10.67 3.76
N THR A 34 -0.64 -10.04 4.82
CA THR A 34 -1.37 -9.03 5.60
C THR A 34 -1.84 -7.87 4.72
N VAL A 35 -1.16 -7.62 3.61
CA VAL A 35 -1.49 -6.60 2.59
C VAL A 35 -2.97 -6.63 2.22
N ASP A 36 -3.55 -7.81 1.94
CA ASP A 36 -4.97 -7.95 1.58
C ASP A 36 -5.89 -7.44 2.70
N GLY A 37 -5.57 -7.77 3.96
CA GLY A 37 -6.30 -7.27 5.12
C GLY A 37 -6.12 -5.77 5.36
N SER A 38 -4.90 -5.27 5.14
CA SER A 38 -4.53 -3.87 5.40
C SER A 38 -5.15 -2.90 4.39
N VAL A 39 -5.26 -3.28 3.11
CA VAL A 39 -6.02 -2.51 2.09
C VAL A 39 -7.45 -2.32 2.57
N THR A 40 -8.09 -3.43 2.93
CA THR A 40 -9.48 -3.44 3.39
C THR A 40 -9.64 -2.62 4.67
N LEU A 41 -8.72 -2.75 5.63
CA LEU A 41 -8.75 -1.98 6.88
C LEU A 41 -8.68 -0.48 6.59
N GLY A 42 -7.77 -0.05 5.72
CA GLY A 42 -7.67 1.35 5.31
C GLY A 42 -8.97 1.86 4.70
N ALA A 43 -9.56 1.10 3.79
CA ALA A 43 -10.84 1.42 3.18
C ALA A 43 -11.99 1.50 4.21
N CYS A 44 -12.09 0.51 5.10
CA CYS A 44 -13.15 0.44 6.13
C CYS A 44 -13.05 1.60 7.11
N VAL A 45 -11.87 1.86 7.67
CA VAL A 45 -11.64 2.96 8.62
C VAL A 45 -11.99 4.30 7.98
N THR A 46 -11.51 4.56 6.77
CA THR A 46 -11.78 5.81 6.05
C THR A 46 -13.27 5.96 5.78
N SER A 47 -13.93 4.91 5.32
CA SER A 47 -15.35 4.96 4.96
C SER A 47 -16.24 5.21 6.17
N VAL A 48 -15.96 4.54 7.29
CA VAL A 48 -16.69 4.77 8.54
C VAL A 48 -16.54 6.21 8.99
N LEU A 49 -15.33 6.77 8.96
CA LEU A 49 -15.07 8.14 9.39
C LEU A 49 -15.76 9.19 8.50
N LEU A 50 -16.00 8.88 7.23
CA LEU A 50 -16.63 9.82 6.29
C LEU A 50 -18.17 9.72 6.28
N VAL A 51 -18.74 8.52 6.45
CA VAL A 51 -20.18 8.26 6.24
C VAL A 51 -20.97 8.33 7.55
N THR A 52 -20.36 7.96 8.69
CA THR A 52 -21.15 7.74 9.90
C THR A 52 -21.71 9.01 10.51
N GLU A 53 -23.03 8.98 10.72
CA GLU A 53 -23.67 9.74 11.78
C GLU A 53 -23.18 9.22 13.16
N PRO A 54 -23.23 10.06 14.23
CA PRO A 54 -22.49 9.80 15.48
C PRO A 54 -22.80 8.48 16.22
N THR A 55 -23.80 7.76 15.83
CA THR A 55 -24.26 6.54 16.51
C THR A 55 -23.36 5.29 16.41
N PRO A 56 -22.69 4.98 15.27
CA PRO A 56 -21.79 3.84 15.20
C PRO A 56 -20.40 4.08 15.82
N ILE A 57 -20.05 5.33 16.06
CA ILE A 57 -18.79 5.73 16.72
C ILE A 57 -18.68 5.14 18.12
N GLN A 58 -19.82 5.00 18.84
CA GLN A 58 -19.84 4.37 20.16
C GLN A 58 -19.38 2.90 20.12
N HIS A 59 -19.54 2.21 19.01
CA HIS A 59 -19.06 0.82 18.83
C HIS A 59 -17.61 0.75 18.35
N ALA A 60 -17.11 1.76 17.63
CA ALA A 60 -15.72 1.81 17.17
C ALA A 60 -14.75 2.31 18.25
N LEU A 61 -15.24 3.12 19.20
CA LEU A 61 -14.41 3.70 20.26
C LEU A 61 -13.67 2.66 21.12
N PRO A 62 -14.28 1.54 21.57
CA PRO A 62 -13.57 0.54 22.35
C PRO A 62 -12.50 -0.21 21.52
N TRP A 63 -12.71 -0.39 20.22
CA TRP A 63 -11.73 -1.02 19.32
C TRP A 63 -10.58 -0.09 18.97
N ALA A 64 -10.84 1.21 18.77
CA ALA A 64 -9.79 2.22 18.59
C ALA A 64 -8.97 2.38 19.88
N ALA A 65 -9.62 2.33 21.04
CA ALA A 65 -8.95 2.31 22.33
C ALA A 65 -8.13 1.03 22.53
N ALA A 66 -8.65 -0.16 22.17
CA ALA A 66 -7.93 -1.42 22.22
C ALA A 66 -6.71 -1.43 21.29
N ALA A 67 -6.84 -0.87 20.08
CA ALA A 67 -5.71 -0.71 19.16
C ALA A 67 -4.66 0.28 19.71
N GLY A 68 -5.09 1.37 20.34
CA GLY A 68 -4.21 2.32 21.03
C GLY A 68 -3.49 1.69 22.21
N VAL A 69 -4.17 0.87 23.00
CA VAL A 69 -3.57 0.10 24.11
C VAL A 69 -2.59 -0.95 23.59
N ALA A 70 -2.91 -1.65 22.51
CA ALA A 70 -2.02 -2.63 21.88
C ALA A 70 -0.75 -1.95 21.29
N ALA A 71 -0.89 -0.80 20.66
CA ALA A 71 0.24 0.00 20.17
C ALA A 71 1.10 0.53 21.33
N ALA A 72 0.47 1.02 22.39
CA ALA A 72 1.15 1.47 23.62
C ALA A 72 1.87 0.33 24.32
N ALA A 73 1.25 -0.86 24.42
CA ALA A 73 1.87 -2.06 24.96
C ALA A 73 3.05 -2.53 24.10
N GLY A 74 2.95 -2.45 22.77
CA GLY A 74 4.04 -2.75 21.85
C GLY A 74 5.24 -1.82 22.04
N LEU A 75 4.99 -0.51 22.15
CA LEU A 75 6.05 0.49 22.40
C LEU A 75 6.68 0.33 23.78
N ALA A 76 5.86 0.08 24.82
CA ALA A 76 6.36 -0.21 26.18
C ALA A 76 7.23 -1.47 26.20
N TYR A 77 6.83 -2.51 25.47
CA TYR A 77 7.60 -3.74 25.36
C TYR A 77 8.92 -3.53 24.61
N LEU A 78 8.95 -2.72 23.58
CA LEU A 78 10.19 -2.35 22.87
C LEU A 78 11.13 -1.59 23.80
N GLY A 79 10.63 -0.64 24.60
CA GLY A 79 11.42 0.06 25.61
C GLY A 79 11.93 -0.86 26.73
N TYR A 80 11.14 -1.86 27.13
CA TYR A 80 11.57 -2.88 28.10
C TYR A 80 12.71 -3.75 27.53
N ALA A 81 12.63 -4.13 26.26
CA ALA A 81 13.67 -4.94 25.61
C ALA A 81 15.02 -4.20 25.48
N GLU A 82 15.03 -2.85 25.51
CA GLU A 82 16.23 -2.01 25.49
C GLU A 82 16.77 -1.63 26.87
N GLY A 83 16.19 -2.17 27.94
CA GLY A 83 16.61 -1.86 29.33
C GLY A 83 16.14 -0.49 29.86
N LYS A 84 15.31 0.23 29.11
CA LYS A 84 14.73 1.55 29.46
C LYS A 84 13.25 1.44 29.88
N ALA A 85 12.88 0.31 30.49
CA ALA A 85 11.51 -0.07 30.78
C ALA A 85 10.70 1.00 31.54
N LEU A 86 11.29 1.62 32.53
CA LEU A 86 10.57 2.59 33.38
C LEU A 86 10.22 3.89 32.60
N TRP A 87 11.11 4.37 31.76
CA TRP A 87 10.90 5.55 30.93
C TRP A 87 9.91 5.27 29.78
N ALA A 88 9.96 4.10 29.18
CA ALA A 88 9.02 3.71 28.13
C ALA A 88 7.60 3.50 28.66
N LEU A 89 7.45 2.98 29.89
CA LEU A 89 6.16 2.81 30.56
C LEU A 89 5.55 4.16 31.00
N VAL A 90 6.35 5.05 31.54
CA VAL A 90 5.86 6.31 32.13
C VAL A 90 5.60 7.38 31.07
N THR A 91 6.38 7.41 29.99
CA THR A 91 6.27 8.48 28.98
C THR A 91 5.75 7.99 27.62
N GLY A 92 6.11 6.80 27.19
CA GLY A 92 5.79 6.30 25.86
C GLY A 92 4.36 5.77 25.72
N ALA A 93 3.92 4.94 26.65
CA ALA A 93 2.60 4.31 26.58
C ALA A 93 1.44 5.31 26.75
N PRO A 94 1.43 6.18 27.77
CA PRO A 94 0.37 7.18 27.90
C PRO A 94 0.42 8.24 26.80
N ALA A 95 1.61 8.65 26.33
CA ALA A 95 1.74 9.58 25.23
C ALA A 95 1.20 9.01 23.89
N ALA A 96 1.51 7.75 23.59
CA ALA A 96 0.97 7.06 22.42
C ALA A 96 -0.56 6.89 22.52
N GLY A 97 -1.08 6.52 23.71
CA GLY A 97 -2.52 6.43 23.97
C GLY A 97 -3.24 7.77 23.81
N LEU A 98 -2.65 8.86 24.34
CA LEU A 98 -3.19 10.22 24.17
C LEU A 98 -3.12 10.71 22.72
N LEU A 99 -2.05 10.42 21.99
CA LEU A 99 -1.93 10.76 20.57
C LEU A 99 -2.97 10.03 19.73
N VAL A 100 -3.19 8.73 20.00
CA VAL A 100 -4.23 7.94 19.32
C VAL A 100 -5.63 8.47 19.70
N ALA A 101 -5.88 8.75 20.97
CA ALA A 101 -7.16 9.33 21.41
C ALA A 101 -7.38 10.72 20.82
N ALA A 102 -6.38 11.60 20.85
CA ALA A 102 -6.45 12.92 20.25
C ALA A 102 -6.67 12.85 18.73
N PHE A 103 -5.98 11.94 18.06
CA PHE A 103 -6.15 11.69 16.63
C PHE A 103 -7.57 11.19 16.33
N VAL A 104 -8.08 10.23 17.09
CA VAL A 104 -9.46 9.72 16.96
C VAL A 104 -10.48 10.85 17.19
N VAL A 105 -10.33 11.67 18.22
CA VAL A 105 -11.22 12.80 18.50
C VAL A 105 -11.16 13.85 17.39
N LEU A 106 -9.97 14.16 16.88
CA LEU A 106 -9.78 15.12 15.79
C LEU A 106 -10.44 14.62 14.49
N VAL A 107 -10.28 13.33 14.20
CA VAL A 107 -10.89 12.63 13.06
C VAL A 107 -12.41 12.69 13.15
N LEU A 108 -12.97 12.38 14.32
CA LEU A 108 -14.42 12.33 14.55
C LEU A 108 -15.08 13.72 14.46
N ARG A 109 -14.34 14.76 14.78
CA ARG A 109 -14.89 16.14 14.83
C ARG A 109 -15.02 16.81 13.45
N HIS A 110 -14.21 16.43 12.47
CA HIS A 110 -14.04 17.24 11.26
C HIS A 110 -14.48 16.61 9.94
N ARG A 111 -14.88 15.33 9.89
CA ARG A 111 -15.23 14.60 8.63
C ARG A 111 -14.29 14.94 7.46
N ASN A 112 -13.03 15.22 7.77
CA ASN A 112 -12.04 15.64 6.77
C ASN A 112 -11.48 14.41 6.05
N PRO A 113 -11.62 14.32 4.71
CA PRO A 113 -11.16 13.16 3.97
C PRO A 113 -9.65 12.92 4.07
N VAL A 114 -8.84 13.99 4.25
CA VAL A 114 -7.39 13.85 4.46
C VAL A 114 -7.11 13.11 5.77
N VAL A 115 -7.79 13.52 6.85
CA VAL A 115 -7.61 12.92 8.18
C VAL A 115 -8.11 11.49 8.19
N ALA A 116 -9.25 11.21 7.54
CA ALA A 116 -9.78 9.86 7.39
C ALA A 116 -8.80 8.94 6.62
N THR A 117 -8.18 9.45 5.56
CA THR A 117 -7.16 8.72 4.79
C THR A 117 -5.93 8.40 5.64
N MET A 118 -5.44 9.37 6.41
CA MET A 118 -4.31 9.16 7.32
C MET A 118 -4.64 8.14 8.43
N ALA A 119 -5.90 8.15 8.92
CA ALA A 119 -6.37 7.14 9.87
C ALA A 119 -6.36 5.72 9.29
N GLY A 120 -6.81 5.57 8.04
CA GLY A 120 -6.72 4.29 7.34
C GLY A 120 -5.29 3.81 7.14
N GLY A 121 -4.37 4.73 6.81
CA GLY A 121 -2.94 4.43 6.75
C GLY A 121 -2.36 4.01 8.11
N ALA A 122 -2.76 4.68 9.18
CA ALA A 122 -2.36 4.31 10.55
C ALA A 122 -2.89 2.92 10.94
N GLY A 123 -4.11 2.58 10.55
CA GLY A 123 -4.66 1.23 10.70
C GLY A 123 -3.80 0.17 10.01
N GLY A 124 -3.41 0.42 8.76
CA GLY A 124 -2.49 -0.44 8.02
C GLY A 124 -1.13 -0.59 8.70
N LEU A 125 -0.56 0.52 9.20
CA LEU A 125 0.69 0.52 9.95
C LEU A 125 0.62 -0.39 11.19
N LEU A 126 -0.47 -0.33 11.96
CA LEU A 126 -0.71 -1.20 13.12
C LEU A 126 -0.84 -2.67 12.72
N ALA A 127 -1.53 -2.95 11.61
CA ALA A 127 -1.65 -4.30 11.06
C ALA A 127 -0.28 -4.89 10.70
N GLY A 128 0.56 -4.16 9.97
CA GLY A 128 1.91 -4.58 9.61
C GLY A 128 2.83 -4.73 10.83
N MET A 129 2.70 -3.83 11.83
CA MET A 129 3.42 -3.96 13.10
C MET A 129 3.05 -5.26 13.83
N THR A 130 1.76 -5.61 13.83
CA THR A 130 1.28 -6.86 14.44
C THR A 130 1.89 -8.08 13.75
N THR A 131 1.90 -8.12 12.42
CA THR A 131 2.54 -9.20 11.64
C THR A 131 4.03 -9.29 11.95
N GLY A 132 4.72 -8.15 11.99
CA GLY A 132 6.13 -8.09 12.33
C GLY A 132 6.43 -8.60 13.75
N LEU A 133 5.60 -8.26 14.72
CA LEU A 133 5.73 -8.74 16.11
C LEU A 133 5.50 -10.25 16.20
N LEU A 134 4.46 -10.77 15.53
CA LEU A 134 4.21 -12.22 15.50
C LEU A 134 5.40 -12.99 14.91
N HIS A 135 5.96 -12.50 13.83
CA HIS A 135 7.12 -13.12 13.20
C HIS A 135 8.39 -13.04 14.09
N THR A 136 8.71 -11.85 14.60
CA THR A 136 10.00 -11.62 15.25
C THR A 136 10.04 -12.06 16.71
N ARG A 137 8.95 -11.86 17.45
CA ARG A 137 8.88 -12.16 18.90
C ARG A 137 8.39 -13.55 19.20
N PHE A 138 7.35 -14.00 18.48
CA PHE A 138 6.80 -15.35 18.66
C PHE A 138 7.46 -16.37 17.72
N LYS A 139 8.39 -15.91 16.84
CA LYS A 139 9.13 -16.77 15.89
C LYS A 139 8.21 -17.59 14.96
N ILE A 140 7.02 -17.06 14.69
CA ILE A 140 6.08 -17.68 13.75
C ILE A 140 6.61 -17.45 12.33
N HIS A 141 6.49 -18.45 11.47
CA HIS A 141 6.90 -18.33 10.07
C HIS A 141 6.21 -17.13 9.39
N GLY A 142 6.94 -16.35 8.58
CA GLY A 142 6.46 -15.08 8.01
C GLY A 142 5.13 -15.20 7.27
N LEU A 143 5.00 -16.21 6.40
CA LEU A 143 3.76 -16.48 5.67
C LEU A 143 2.58 -16.75 6.62
N LEU A 144 2.81 -17.55 7.66
CA LEU A 144 1.77 -17.91 8.62
C LEU A 144 1.36 -16.70 9.47
N SER A 145 2.30 -15.85 9.88
CA SER A 145 1.99 -14.61 10.62
C SER A 145 1.13 -13.67 9.79
N GLY A 146 1.41 -13.54 8.48
CA GLY A 146 0.59 -12.76 7.55
C GLY A 146 -0.83 -13.32 7.40
N ILE A 147 -0.98 -14.64 7.25
CA ILE A 147 -2.30 -15.30 7.15
C ILE A 147 -3.10 -15.10 8.44
N LEU A 148 -2.48 -15.25 9.61
CA LEU A 148 -3.15 -15.07 10.91
C LEU A 148 -3.69 -13.64 11.06
N VAL A 149 -2.86 -12.64 10.75
CA VAL A 149 -3.26 -11.23 10.84
C VAL A 149 -4.33 -10.90 9.80
N MET A 150 -4.17 -11.34 8.55
CA MET A 150 -5.18 -11.16 7.51
C MET A 150 -6.55 -11.72 7.92
N THR A 151 -6.57 -12.93 8.48
CA THR A 151 -7.81 -13.58 8.94
C THR A 151 -8.43 -12.82 10.12
N ALA A 152 -7.62 -12.36 11.07
CA ALA A 152 -8.10 -11.52 12.18
C ALA A 152 -8.64 -10.17 11.67
N LEU A 153 -7.95 -9.56 10.70
CA LEU A 153 -8.37 -8.30 10.09
C LEU A 153 -9.70 -8.41 9.35
N TYR A 154 -10.02 -9.57 8.77
CA TYR A 154 -11.34 -9.76 8.15
C TYR A 154 -12.48 -9.54 9.16
N SER A 155 -12.36 -10.10 10.37
CA SER A 155 -13.34 -9.89 11.43
C SER A 155 -13.34 -8.46 11.95
N VAL A 156 -12.16 -7.85 12.10
CA VAL A 156 -12.02 -6.44 12.50
C VAL A 156 -12.66 -5.52 11.46
N ASN A 157 -12.40 -5.74 10.19
CA ASN A 157 -12.95 -4.95 9.09
C ASN A 157 -14.49 -5.02 9.06
N LEU A 158 -15.05 -6.21 9.25
CA LEU A 158 -16.49 -6.40 9.31
C LEU A 158 -17.10 -5.67 10.52
N HIS A 159 -16.46 -5.70 11.69
CA HIS A 159 -16.89 -4.95 12.87
C HIS A 159 -16.78 -3.43 12.68
N VAL A 160 -15.68 -2.96 12.11
CA VAL A 160 -15.47 -1.53 11.83
C VAL A 160 -16.52 -1.03 10.84
N LEU A 161 -16.78 -1.76 9.76
CA LEU A 161 -17.72 -1.34 8.73
C LEU A 161 -19.19 -1.53 9.16
N GLY A 162 -19.46 -2.49 10.06
CA GLY A 162 -20.81 -2.85 10.53
C GLY A 162 -21.71 -3.51 9.48
N LYS A 163 -21.27 -3.53 8.23
CA LYS A 163 -21.95 -4.11 7.04
C LYS A 163 -20.88 -4.69 6.12
N SER A 164 -21.29 -5.52 5.15
CA SER A 164 -20.34 -6.02 4.13
C SER A 164 -19.86 -4.94 3.17
N ASN A 165 -20.71 -3.94 2.89
CA ASN A 165 -20.42 -2.84 1.96
C ASN A 165 -21.01 -1.52 2.49
N VAL A 166 -20.27 -0.42 2.32
CA VAL A 166 -20.70 0.93 2.68
C VAL A 166 -20.47 1.86 1.50
N SER A 167 -21.53 2.58 1.06
CA SER A 167 -21.45 3.58 0.00
C SER A 167 -20.93 4.90 0.54
N LEU A 168 -20.02 5.53 -0.22
CA LEU A 168 -19.42 6.85 0.05
C LEU A 168 -20.02 7.97 -0.82
N GLN A 169 -21.05 7.67 -1.63
CA GLN A 169 -21.60 8.63 -2.60
C GLN A 169 -22.14 9.91 -1.98
N SER A 170 -22.61 9.85 -0.72
CA SER A 170 -23.11 11.02 0.03
C SER A 170 -22.02 11.73 0.84
N ALA A 171 -20.81 11.18 0.91
CA ALA A 171 -19.73 11.72 1.71
C ALA A 171 -18.83 12.64 0.90
N THR A 172 -18.28 13.67 1.56
CA THR A 172 -17.21 14.48 0.98
C THR A 172 -15.91 13.69 0.99
N THR A 173 -15.40 13.36 -0.19
CA THR A 173 -14.19 12.58 -0.39
C THR A 173 -13.03 13.45 -0.88
N LEU A 174 -11.83 12.91 -0.97
CA LEU A 174 -10.70 13.60 -1.60
C LEU A 174 -10.95 13.88 -3.09
N SER A 175 -11.75 13.05 -3.78
CA SER A 175 -12.17 13.33 -5.15
C SER A 175 -13.04 14.57 -5.22
N THR A 176 -13.94 14.81 -4.26
CA THR A 176 -14.72 16.04 -4.17
C THR A 176 -13.83 17.28 -3.96
N TYR A 177 -12.80 17.16 -3.12
CA TYR A 177 -11.82 18.25 -2.95
C TYR A 177 -10.98 18.48 -4.21
N ALA A 178 -10.63 17.41 -4.93
CA ALA A 178 -9.96 17.55 -6.22
C ALA A 178 -10.81 18.31 -7.23
N ASP A 179 -12.13 18.06 -7.24
CA ASP A 179 -13.07 18.77 -8.12
C ASP A 179 -13.19 20.25 -7.79
N ASP A 180 -13.31 20.58 -6.50
CA ASP A 180 -13.36 21.97 -6.05
C ASP A 180 -12.07 22.71 -6.42
N LEU A 181 -10.91 22.08 -6.23
CA LEU A 181 -9.62 22.65 -6.60
C LEU A 181 -9.51 22.77 -8.14
N GLY A 182 -9.88 21.69 -8.85
CA GLY A 182 -9.87 21.66 -10.30
C GLY A 182 -10.78 22.71 -10.93
N SER A 183 -11.99 22.87 -10.41
CA SER A 183 -12.94 23.89 -10.89
C SER A 183 -12.40 25.32 -10.72
N ARG A 184 -11.69 25.58 -9.60
CA ARG A 184 -11.03 26.88 -9.37
C ARG A 184 -9.85 27.11 -10.34
N LEU A 185 -9.02 26.08 -10.55
CA LEU A 185 -7.83 26.16 -11.42
C LEU A 185 -8.20 26.22 -12.90
N LEU A 186 -9.27 25.53 -13.30
CA LEU A 186 -9.70 25.41 -14.71
C LEU A 186 -10.77 26.43 -15.09
N GLY A 187 -11.05 27.42 -14.23
CA GLY A 187 -12.00 28.51 -14.50
C GLY A 187 -13.44 28.05 -14.68
N GLY A 188 -13.89 27.02 -13.95
CA GLY A 188 -15.26 26.51 -13.95
C GLY A 188 -15.65 25.72 -15.20
N ARG A 189 -14.71 25.33 -16.05
CA ARG A 189 -15.00 24.51 -17.23
C ARG A 189 -15.24 23.06 -16.84
N ALA A 190 -16.44 22.55 -17.12
CA ALA A 190 -16.81 21.15 -16.83
C ALA A 190 -16.10 20.14 -17.76
N VAL A 191 -15.73 20.56 -18.97
CA VAL A 191 -15.07 19.72 -19.98
C VAL A 191 -13.90 20.48 -20.57
N LEU A 192 -12.75 19.84 -20.66
CA LEU A 192 -11.57 20.36 -21.33
C LEU A 192 -11.40 19.65 -22.67
N ARG A 193 -11.21 20.41 -23.75
CA ARG A 193 -10.81 19.86 -25.03
C ARG A 193 -9.30 19.78 -25.09
N LEU A 194 -8.77 18.56 -24.96
CA LEU A 194 -7.37 18.25 -25.22
C LEU A 194 -7.28 17.64 -26.63
N PHE A 195 -6.79 18.40 -27.60
CA PHE A 195 -6.81 18.03 -29.01
C PHE A 195 -8.26 17.79 -29.51
N GLU A 196 -8.55 16.62 -30.04
CA GLU A 196 -9.88 16.22 -30.51
C GLU A 196 -10.77 15.55 -29.45
N TRP A 197 -10.30 15.50 -28.20
CA TRP A 197 -10.89 14.65 -27.15
C TRP A 197 -11.48 15.50 -26.03
N GLU A 198 -12.73 15.22 -25.71
CA GLU A 198 -13.44 15.84 -24.60
C GLU A 198 -13.14 15.04 -23.32
N VAL A 199 -12.44 15.68 -22.38
CA VAL A 199 -12.06 15.11 -21.08
C VAL A 199 -12.85 15.80 -19.98
N PRO A 200 -13.60 15.06 -19.14
CA PRO A 200 -14.24 15.64 -17.97
C PRO A 200 -13.19 16.24 -17.03
N ALA A 201 -13.42 17.46 -16.58
CA ALA A 201 -12.52 18.17 -15.67
C ALA A 201 -12.31 17.40 -14.36
N HIS A 202 -13.36 16.72 -13.88
CA HIS A 202 -13.32 15.81 -12.72
C HIS A 202 -12.21 14.77 -12.81
N GLU A 203 -12.19 13.97 -13.88
CA GLU A 203 -11.20 12.90 -14.07
C GLU A 203 -9.76 13.44 -14.07
N LEU A 204 -9.55 14.61 -14.66
CA LEU A 204 -8.23 15.24 -14.72
C LEU A 204 -7.80 15.80 -13.36
N SER A 205 -8.73 16.35 -12.59
CA SER A 205 -8.49 16.88 -11.25
C SER A 205 -8.09 15.76 -10.27
N VAL A 206 -8.82 14.64 -10.29
CA VAL A 206 -8.53 13.47 -9.46
C VAL A 206 -7.21 12.80 -9.86
N LEU A 207 -6.93 12.72 -11.16
CA LEU A 207 -5.64 12.23 -11.66
C LEU A 207 -4.49 13.12 -11.17
N GLY A 208 -4.63 14.45 -11.27
CA GLY A 208 -3.62 15.41 -10.82
C GLY A 208 -3.37 15.32 -9.31
N LEU A 209 -4.43 15.23 -8.50
CA LEU A 209 -4.31 15.04 -7.06
C LEU A 209 -3.63 13.72 -6.71
N SER A 210 -4.04 12.63 -7.38
CA SER A 210 -3.44 11.30 -7.18
C SER A 210 -1.95 11.32 -7.54
N LEU A 211 -1.58 11.94 -8.66
CA LEU A 211 -0.18 12.08 -9.07
C LEU A 211 0.64 12.87 -8.05
N ALA A 212 0.12 14.00 -7.58
CA ALA A 212 0.78 14.81 -6.57
C ALA A 212 0.99 14.04 -5.26
N LEU A 213 -0.03 13.33 -4.79
CA LEU A 213 0.04 12.54 -3.56
C LEU A 213 1.09 11.43 -3.67
N ILE A 214 1.11 10.70 -4.78
CA ILE A 214 2.06 9.61 -5.01
C ILE A 214 3.47 10.14 -5.18
N ALA A 215 3.64 11.27 -5.85
CA ALA A 215 4.94 11.92 -5.95
C ALA A 215 5.47 12.33 -4.56
N VAL A 216 4.62 12.86 -3.69
CA VAL A 216 4.99 13.21 -2.30
C VAL A 216 5.33 11.95 -1.50
N CYS A 217 4.49 10.92 -1.54
CA CYS A 217 4.74 9.66 -0.82
C CYS A 217 6.00 8.95 -1.35
N GLY A 218 6.19 8.91 -2.66
CA GLY A 218 7.37 8.32 -3.30
C GLY A 218 8.66 9.07 -2.95
N ALA A 219 8.61 10.42 -2.96
CA ALA A 219 9.73 11.26 -2.55
C ALA A 219 10.05 11.08 -1.06
N ALA A 220 9.03 11.04 -0.20
CA ALA A 220 9.20 10.78 1.23
C ALA A 220 9.81 9.40 1.48
N LEU A 221 9.36 8.37 0.78
CA LEU A 221 9.91 7.02 0.88
C LEU A 221 11.35 6.97 0.36
N TYR A 222 11.65 7.65 -0.75
CA TYR A 222 13.01 7.76 -1.26
C TYR A 222 13.94 8.46 -0.26
N ALA A 223 13.50 9.59 0.31
CA ALA A 223 14.25 10.31 1.34
C ALA A 223 14.46 9.44 2.59
N PHE A 224 13.41 8.73 3.04
CA PHE A 224 13.49 7.81 4.17
C PHE A 224 14.54 6.71 3.93
N PHE A 225 14.56 6.07 2.77
CA PHE A 225 15.53 5.02 2.45
C PHE A 225 16.97 5.53 2.28
N ARG A 226 17.17 6.84 2.22
CA ARG A 226 18.50 7.47 2.24
C ARG A 226 18.99 7.84 3.65
N THR A 227 18.12 7.75 4.66
CA THR A 227 18.53 7.89 6.06
C THR A 227 19.30 6.67 6.54
N ASP A 228 19.98 6.80 7.68
CA ASP A 228 20.72 5.68 8.31
C ASP A 228 19.79 4.53 8.64
N LEU A 229 18.57 4.83 9.13
CA LEU A 229 17.56 3.83 9.45
C LEU A 229 17.06 3.10 8.19
N GLY A 230 16.77 3.82 7.12
CA GLY A 230 16.35 3.22 5.85
C GLY A 230 17.48 2.39 5.19
N THR A 231 18.72 2.83 5.34
CA THR A 231 19.89 2.08 4.87
C THR A 231 20.09 0.81 5.68
N ALA A 232 19.94 0.87 7.01
CA ALA A 232 19.99 -0.30 7.90
C ALA A 232 18.86 -1.30 7.58
N MET A 233 17.65 -0.81 7.24
CA MET A 233 16.53 -1.66 6.82
C MET A 233 16.86 -2.43 5.54
N ARG A 234 17.39 -1.77 4.50
CA ARG A 234 17.79 -2.44 3.24
C ARG A 234 18.90 -3.45 3.48
N ALA A 235 19.92 -3.07 4.23
CA ALA A 235 21.03 -3.96 4.58
C ALA A 235 20.56 -5.16 5.45
N THR A 236 19.49 -4.97 6.24
CA THR A 236 18.86 -6.08 7.00
C THR A 236 18.24 -7.12 6.06
N GLY A 237 17.64 -6.68 4.96
CA GLY A 237 17.11 -7.60 3.96
C GLY A 237 18.18 -8.34 3.17
N ASP A 238 19.28 -7.65 2.82
CA ASP A 238 20.38 -8.24 2.07
C ASP A 238 21.18 -9.26 2.89
N SER A 239 21.54 -8.92 4.15
CA SER A 239 22.31 -9.79 5.04
C SER A 239 21.99 -9.56 6.52
N PRO A 240 20.98 -10.27 7.07
CA PRO A 240 20.60 -10.15 8.47
C PRO A 240 21.75 -10.50 9.45
N GLN A 241 22.64 -11.40 9.04
CA GLN A 241 23.77 -11.83 9.87
C GLN A 241 24.80 -10.70 10.04
N MET A 242 25.14 -10.02 8.94
CA MET A 242 26.08 -8.89 8.94
C MET A 242 25.55 -7.74 9.80
N ILE A 243 24.29 -7.42 9.66
CA ILE A 243 23.66 -6.31 10.39
C ILE A 243 23.58 -6.59 11.89
N ARG A 244 23.37 -7.85 12.30
CA ARG A 244 23.48 -8.26 13.70
C ARG A 244 24.87 -8.08 14.26
N ALA A 245 25.90 -8.41 13.48
CA ALA A 245 27.32 -8.21 13.89
C ALA A 245 27.65 -6.73 14.11
N LEU A 246 26.97 -5.82 13.40
CA LEU A 246 27.07 -4.37 13.57
C LEU A 246 26.23 -3.82 14.74
N GLY A 247 25.56 -4.70 15.52
CA GLY A 247 24.79 -4.32 16.72
C GLY A 247 23.35 -3.87 16.44
N VAL A 248 22.86 -3.91 15.18
CA VAL A 248 21.50 -3.52 14.84
C VAL A 248 20.54 -4.65 15.15
N ASN A 249 19.40 -4.32 15.75
CA ASN A 249 18.34 -5.29 16.03
C ASN A 249 17.51 -5.58 14.77
N VAL A 250 17.81 -6.68 14.10
CA VAL A 250 17.13 -7.15 12.88
C VAL A 250 15.61 -7.29 13.08
N GLY A 251 15.17 -7.77 14.27
CA GLY A 251 13.75 -7.91 14.56
C GLY A 251 13.00 -6.58 14.55
N ASN A 252 13.58 -5.55 15.16
CA ASN A 252 12.98 -4.22 15.18
C ASN A 252 12.93 -3.60 13.77
N MET A 253 14.00 -3.80 12.97
CA MET A 253 14.02 -3.34 11.57
C MET A 253 12.89 -3.99 10.74
N MET A 254 12.66 -5.29 10.95
CA MET A 254 11.63 -6.04 10.26
C MET A 254 10.22 -5.58 10.68
N VAL A 255 9.98 -5.36 11.98
CA VAL A 255 8.70 -4.81 12.49
C VAL A 255 8.42 -3.43 11.89
N LEU A 256 9.41 -2.54 11.90
CA LEU A 256 9.27 -1.19 11.31
C LEU A 256 9.02 -1.24 9.80
N GLY A 257 9.72 -2.14 9.10
CA GLY A 257 9.54 -2.31 7.66
C GLY A 257 8.15 -2.80 7.27
N LEU A 258 7.65 -3.83 7.97
CA LEU A 258 6.30 -4.35 7.75
C LEU A 258 5.22 -3.34 8.16
N ALA A 259 5.46 -2.56 9.23
CA ALA A 259 4.58 -1.46 9.62
C ALA A 259 4.50 -0.39 8.51
N LEU A 260 5.64 0.08 8.00
CA LEU A 260 5.69 1.07 6.93
C LEU A 260 5.06 0.53 5.63
N SER A 261 5.35 -0.71 5.27
CA SER A 261 4.77 -1.41 4.12
C SER A 261 3.24 -1.38 4.19
N ASN A 262 2.67 -1.92 5.26
CA ASN A 262 1.22 -1.99 5.45
C ASN A 262 0.57 -0.62 5.70
N GLY A 263 1.31 0.35 6.22
CA GLY A 263 0.88 1.74 6.31
C GLY A 263 0.59 2.35 4.93
N LEU A 264 1.51 2.18 3.95
CA LEU A 264 1.31 2.60 2.56
C LEU A 264 0.15 1.84 1.91
N VAL A 265 0.01 0.56 2.20
CA VAL A 265 -1.09 -0.29 1.73
C VAL A 265 -2.43 0.20 2.27
N GLY A 266 -2.52 0.55 3.56
CA GLY A 266 -3.71 1.13 4.16
C GLY A 266 -4.09 2.49 3.56
N LEU A 267 -3.08 3.34 3.25
CA LEU A 267 -3.29 4.59 2.50
C LEU A 267 -3.86 4.30 1.09
N ALA A 268 -3.31 3.30 0.39
CA ALA A 268 -3.81 2.90 -0.92
C ALA A 268 -5.28 2.46 -0.85
N GLY A 269 -5.66 1.63 0.13
CA GLY A 269 -7.02 1.19 0.36
C GLY A 269 -7.98 2.34 0.67
N SER A 270 -7.54 3.29 1.48
CA SER A 270 -8.29 4.50 1.83
C SER A 270 -8.61 5.36 0.60
N LEU A 271 -7.62 5.60 -0.24
CA LEU A 271 -7.78 6.37 -1.48
C LEU A 271 -8.62 5.62 -2.52
N PHE A 272 -8.42 4.31 -2.60
CA PHE A 272 -9.13 3.46 -3.53
C PHE A 272 -10.63 3.41 -3.22
N ALA A 273 -11.02 3.28 -1.95
CA ALA A 273 -12.41 3.34 -1.53
C ALA A 273 -13.06 4.70 -1.82
N GLN A 274 -12.36 5.80 -1.58
CA GLN A 274 -12.83 7.15 -1.88
C GLN A 274 -13.00 7.38 -3.39
N TYR A 275 -12.10 6.84 -4.20
CA TYR A 275 -12.19 6.92 -5.66
C TYR A 275 -13.34 6.09 -6.23
N GLN A 276 -13.51 4.85 -5.71
CA GLN A 276 -14.61 3.97 -6.15
C GLN A 276 -15.99 4.42 -5.64
N GLY A 277 -16.04 5.22 -4.58
CA GLY A 277 -17.28 5.65 -3.94
C GLY A 277 -17.93 4.60 -3.04
N PHE A 278 -17.23 3.52 -2.70
CA PHE A 278 -17.68 2.51 -1.74
C PHE A 278 -16.51 1.75 -1.12
N ALA A 279 -16.73 1.16 0.06
CA ALA A 279 -15.85 0.19 0.68
C ALA A 279 -16.54 -1.15 0.86
N ASP A 280 -15.84 -2.24 0.57
CA ASP A 280 -16.29 -3.61 0.71
C ASP A 280 -15.26 -4.42 1.51
N VAL A 281 -15.73 -5.33 2.38
CA VAL A 281 -14.85 -6.16 3.23
C VAL A 281 -13.98 -7.12 2.40
N GLN A 282 -14.39 -7.43 1.19
CA GLN A 282 -13.68 -8.37 0.30
C GLN A 282 -12.80 -7.64 -0.75
N MET A 283 -12.74 -6.31 -0.74
CA MET A 283 -12.03 -5.54 -1.77
C MET A 283 -10.50 -5.77 -1.77
N GLY A 284 -9.95 -6.21 -0.64
CA GLY A 284 -8.52 -6.50 -0.50
C GLY A 284 -8.09 -7.86 -1.04
N ILE A 285 -9.03 -8.78 -1.28
CA ILE A 285 -8.70 -10.15 -1.70
C ILE A 285 -8.00 -10.16 -3.07
N GLY A 286 -6.74 -10.60 -3.08
CA GLY A 286 -5.89 -10.65 -4.28
C GLY A 286 -5.09 -9.40 -4.56
N MET A 287 -5.16 -8.37 -3.72
CA MET A 287 -4.39 -7.15 -3.89
C MET A 287 -2.87 -7.36 -3.72
N VAL A 288 -2.46 -8.33 -2.90
CA VAL A 288 -1.05 -8.72 -2.78
C VAL A 288 -0.48 -9.19 -4.12
N VAL A 289 -1.27 -9.96 -4.89
CA VAL A 289 -0.86 -10.47 -6.21
C VAL A 289 -0.69 -9.32 -7.20
N LEU A 290 -1.61 -8.34 -7.19
CA LEU A 290 -1.50 -7.12 -7.99
C LEU A 290 -0.25 -6.30 -7.61
N GLY A 291 0.00 -6.15 -6.31
CA GLY A 291 1.19 -5.45 -5.82
C GLY A 291 2.50 -6.10 -6.27
N LEU A 292 2.60 -7.43 -6.13
CA LEU A 292 3.74 -8.20 -6.61
C LEU A 292 3.95 -8.08 -8.12
N ALA A 293 2.87 -8.23 -8.89
CA ALA A 293 2.93 -8.06 -10.34
C ALA A 293 3.45 -6.67 -10.73
N SER A 294 2.96 -5.64 -10.07
CA SER A 294 3.36 -4.25 -10.30
C SER A 294 4.86 -4.07 -10.03
N VAL A 295 5.37 -4.61 -8.93
CA VAL A 295 6.81 -4.55 -8.59
C VAL A 295 7.65 -5.30 -9.63
N ILE A 296 7.25 -6.51 -10.02
CA ILE A 296 7.99 -7.35 -10.96
C ILE A 296 8.02 -6.71 -12.36
N ILE A 297 6.87 -6.22 -12.85
CA ILE A 297 6.79 -5.49 -14.13
C ILE A 297 7.67 -4.24 -14.07
N GLY A 298 7.60 -3.51 -12.96
CA GLY A 298 8.42 -2.33 -12.75
C GLY A 298 9.92 -2.61 -12.77
N GLU A 299 10.37 -3.67 -12.09
CA GLU A 299 11.77 -4.10 -12.11
C GLU A 299 12.21 -4.57 -13.51
N ALA A 300 11.34 -5.26 -14.25
CA ALA A 300 11.64 -5.69 -15.61
C ALA A 300 11.83 -4.52 -16.58
N LEU A 301 11.13 -3.40 -16.36
CA LEU A 301 11.21 -2.21 -17.19
C LEU A 301 12.47 -1.38 -16.91
N VAL A 302 12.80 -1.20 -15.64
CA VAL A 302 13.86 -0.29 -15.21
C VAL A 302 15.21 -1.01 -15.13
N GLY A 303 15.19 -2.32 -14.91
CA GLY A 303 16.39 -3.13 -14.68
C GLY A 303 17.02 -2.88 -13.29
N PRO A 304 18.14 -3.56 -12.99
CA PRO A 304 18.89 -3.37 -11.76
C PRO A 304 19.55 -1.96 -11.76
N GLY A 305 19.12 -1.09 -10.86
CA GLY A 305 19.55 0.30 -10.85
C GLY A 305 19.52 0.93 -9.46
N HIS A 306 19.55 2.26 -9.45
CA HIS A 306 19.47 3.04 -8.22
C HIS A 306 18.09 2.95 -7.58
N LEU A 307 18.02 3.04 -6.24
CA LEU A 307 16.79 2.97 -5.46
C LEU A 307 15.64 3.83 -6.03
N GLY A 308 15.92 5.07 -6.46
CA GLY A 308 14.90 5.95 -7.02
C GLY A 308 14.28 5.40 -8.30
N LEU A 309 15.09 4.77 -9.17
CA LEU A 309 14.58 4.13 -10.39
C LEU A 309 13.72 2.91 -10.06
N THR A 310 14.09 2.12 -9.06
CA THR A 310 13.31 0.95 -8.66
C THR A 310 11.95 1.36 -8.05
N LEU A 311 11.92 2.42 -7.24
CA LEU A 311 10.66 2.98 -6.72
C LEU A 311 9.77 3.53 -7.85
N ALA A 312 10.36 4.29 -8.78
CA ALA A 312 9.64 4.77 -9.96
C ALA A 312 9.15 3.59 -10.84
N GLY A 313 9.96 2.55 -10.95
CA GLY A 313 9.60 1.30 -11.62
C GLY A 313 8.34 0.66 -11.02
N ALA A 314 8.25 0.54 -9.71
CA ALA A 314 7.08 -0.01 -9.03
C ALA A 314 5.80 0.81 -9.33
N VAL A 315 5.92 2.14 -9.35
CA VAL A 315 4.81 3.04 -9.74
C VAL A 315 4.42 2.82 -11.21
N MET A 316 5.39 2.81 -12.12
CA MET A 316 5.14 2.56 -13.55
C MET A 316 4.54 1.17 -13.78
N GLY A 317 5.03 0.15 -13.07
CA GLY A 317 4.51 -1.21 -13.14
C GLY A 317 3.05 -1.31 -12.73
N SER A 318 2.65 -0.59 -11.67
CA SER A 318 1.24 -0.53 -11.25
C SER A 318 0.35 0.13 -12.30
N ILE A 319 0.80 1.23 -12.90
CA ILE A 319 0.09 1.92 -13.97
C ILE A 319 -0.07 1.00 -15.18
N LEU A 320 1.01 0.36 -15.62
CA LEU A 320 0.99 -0.53 -16.79
C LEU A 320 0.12 -1.75 -16.55
N PHE A 321 0.21 -2.36 -15.36
CA PHE A 321 -0.64 -3.48 -15.00
C PHE A 321 -2.12 -3.09 -15.10
N ARG A 322 -2.50 -1.93 -14.57
CA ARG A 322 -3.88 -1.46 -14.61
C ARG A 322 -4.33 -1.10 -16.02
N LEU A 323 -3.45 -0.53 -16.84
CA LEU A 323 -3.73 -0.27 -18.26
C LEU A 323 -3.96 -1.57 -19.03
N LEU A 324 -3.14 -2.61 -18.81
CA LEU A 324 -3.32 -3.93 -19.42
C LEU A 324 -4.69 -4.51 -19.09
N VAL A 325 -5.10 -4.44 -17.82
CA VAL A 325 -6.44 -4.87 -17.38
C VAL A 325 -7.54 -4.07 -18.08
N ALA A 326 -7.38 -2.75 -18.19
CA ALA A 326 -8.38 -1.90 -18.85
C ALA A 326 -8.48 -2.18 -20.37
N ILE A 327 -7.37 -2.47 -21.03
CA ILE A 327 -7.33 -2.87 -22.43
C ILE A 327 -8.01 -4.24 -22.62
N ALA A 328 -7.75 -5.20 -21.72
CA ALA A 328 -8.36 -6.53 -21.77
C ALA A 328 -9.90 -6.46 -21.65
N LEU A 329 -10.41 -5.65 -20.72
CA LEU A 329 -11.85 -5.40 -20.58
C LEU A 329 -12.45 -4.73 -21.83
N ARG A 330 -11.72 -3.80 -22.44
CA ARG A 330 -12.15 -3.19 -23.70
C ARG A 330 -12.15 -4.15 -24.89
N ALA A 331 -11.29 -5.14 -24.88
CA ALA A 331 -11.25 -6.18 -25.90
C ALA A 331 -12.42 -7.19 -25.79
N GLY A 332 -13.35 -6.97 -24.84
CA GLY A 332 -14.57 -7.76 -24.68
C GLY A 332 -14.45 -8.90 -23.67
N LEU A 333 -13.42 -8.89 -22.82
CA LEU A 333 -13.32 -9.84 -21.72
C LEU A 333 -14.34 -9.50 -20.61
N ASP A 334 -14.99 -10.52 -20.08
CA ASP A 334 -16.02 -10.36 -19.06
C ASP A 334 -15.40 -9.87 -17.73
N PRO A 335 -15.98 -8.86 -17.05
CA PRO A 335 -15.54 -8.44 -15.72
C PRO A 335 -15.52 -9.55 -14.67
N VAL A 336 -16.32 -10.60 -14.83
CA VAL A 336 -16.33 -11.78 -13.95
C VAL A 336 -14.99 -12.51 -13.98
N ASP A 337 -14.32 -12.53 -15.15
CA ASP A 337 -13.04 -13.19 -15.36
C ASP A 337 -11.82 -12.32 -14.94
N LEU A 338 -12.06 -11.16 -14.35
CA LEU A 338 -11.01 -10.20 -14.00
C LEU A 338 -9.92 -10.81 -13.10
N LYS A 339 -10.30 -11.70 -12.15
CA LYS A 339 -9.36 -12.40 -11.29
C LYS A 339 -8.51 -13.42 -12.06
N LEU A 340 -9.10 -14.11 -13.03
CA LEU A 340 -8.39 -15.04 -13.92
C LEU A 340 -7.41 -14.29 -14.82
N ILE A 341 -7.87 -13.17 -15.39
CA ILE A 341 -7.06 -12.31 -16.26
C ILE A 341 -5.86 -11.75 -15.49
N THR A 342 -6.08 -11.25 -14.27
CA THR A 342 -4.98 -10.76 -13.41
C THR A 342 -3.99 -11.86 -13.09
N ALA A 343 -4.44 -13.06 -12.74
CA ALA A 343 -3.57 -14.21 -12.50
C ALA A 343 -2.76 -14.59 -13.74
N ALA A 344 -3.36 -14.58 -14.93
CA ALA A 344 -2.69 -14.84 -16.19
C ALA A 344 -1.61 -13.77 -16.50
N PHE A 345 -1.92 -12.49 -16.29
CA PHE A 345 -0.93 -11.42 -16.47
C PHE A 345 0.25 -11.52 -15.51
N VAL A 346 -0.01 -11.86 -14.24
CA VAL A 346 1.06 -12.10 -13.26
C VAL A 346 1.92 -13.26 -13.66
N PHE A 347 1.30 -14.38 -14.09
CA PHE A 347 2.03 -15.55 -14.58
C PHE A 347 2.91 -15.18 -15.79
N LEU A 348 2.36 -14.47 -16.75
CA LEU A 348 3.12 -14.00 -17.91
C LEU A 348 4.28 -13.07 -17.50
N ALA A 349 4.03 -12.12 -16.58
CA ALA A 349 5.07 -11.22 -16.09
C ALA A 349 6.22 -11.94 -15.39
N LEU A 350 5.94 -13.05 -14.69
CA LEU A 350 6.95 -13.87 -14.03
C LEU A 350 7.73 -14.76 -15.01
N VAL A 351 7.03 -15.35 -15.99
CA VAL A 351 7.62 -16.35 -16.90
C VAL A 351 8.34 -15.67 -18.06
N PHE A 352 7.81 -14.56 -18.58
CA PHE A 352 8.33 -13.90 -19.76
C PHE A 352 9.82 -13.48 -19.67
N PRO A 353 10.30 -12.84 -18.60
CA PRO A 353 11.72 -12.51 -18.44
C PRO A 353 12.61 -13.75 -18.41
N GLN A 354 12.16 -14.83 -17.77
CA GLN A 354 12.90 -16.08 -17.68
C GLN A 354 12.96 -16.81 -19.04
N ALA A 355 11.85 -16.79 -19.79
CA ALA A 355 11.79 -17.36 -21.14
C ALA A 355 12.73 -16.59 -22.09
N LEU A 356 12.71 -15.26 -22.06
CA LEU A 356 13.61 -14.42 -22.86
C LEU A 356 15.09 -14.66 -22.52
N ALA A 357 15.44 -14.80 -21.25
CA ALA A 357 16.80 -15.11 -20.82
C ALA A 357 17.25 -16.45 -21.39
N ARG A 358 16.42 -17.49 -21.34
CA ARG A 358 16.72 -18.82 -21.89
C ARG A 358 16.91 -18.78 -23.41
N VAL A 359 16.05 -18.08 -24.12
CA VAL A 359 16.17 -17.92 -25.59
C VAL A 359 17.47 -17.21 -25.96
N LYS A 360 17.82 -16.16 -25.21
CA LYS A 360 19.08 -15.42 -25.42
C LYS A 360 20.32 -16.23 -25.14
N ASP A 361 20.30 -17.10 -24.12
CA ASP A 361 21.39 -18.02 -23.79
C ASP A 361 21.51 -19.14 -24.82
N TRP A 362 20.38 -19.63 -25.34
CA TRP A 362 20.39 -20.63 -26.42
C TRP A 362 20.95 -20.03 -27.71
N GLY A 363 20.61 -18.82 -28.09
CA GLY A 363 21.20 -18.11 -29.22
C GLY A 363 22.70 -17.85 -29.07
N ARG A 364 23.21 -17.61 -27.86
CA ARG A 364 24.63 -17.46 -27.58
C ARG A 364 25.40 -18.79 -27.67
N ARG A 365 24.78 -19.91 -27.31
CA ARG A 365 25.38 -21.26 -27.42
C ARG A 365 25.36 -21.79 -28.85
N ALA A 366 24.43 -21.30 -29.68
CA ALA A 366 24.33 -21.69 -31.09
C ALA A 366 25.25 -20.88 -32.03
N ALA A 367 25.88 -19.80 -31.55
CA ALA A 367 26.86 -19.05 -32.33
C ALA A 367 28.13 -19.86 -32.44
N PRO A 368 28.58 -20.24 -33.66
CA PRO A 368 29.81 -21.00 -33.84
C PRO A 368 31.00 -20.20 -33.35
N THR A 369 31.84 -20.82 -32.52
CA THR A 369 33.16 -20.29 -32.17
C THR A 369 33.96 -20.21 -33.47
N VAL A 370 33.93 -19.05 -34.13
CA VAL A 370 34.88 -18.78 -35.22
C VAL A 370 36.26 -18.80 -34.60
N GLY A 371 37.08 -19.72 -35.08
CA GLY A 371 38.37 -20.10 -34.57
C GLY A 371 39.30 -18.89 -34.31
N ARG A 372 39.89 -18.94 -33.14
CA ARG A 372 41.15 -18.26 -32.83
C ARG A 372 42.27 -19.32 -32.94
N ASP A 373 42.50 -19.72 -34.15
CA ASP A 373 43.75 -20.42 -34.50
C ASP A 373 44.30 -19.71 -35.74
N ALA A 374 45.14 -18.74 -35.51
CA ALA A 374 46.14 -18.21 -36.43
C ALA A 374 47.15 -17.35 -35.63
#